data_19cc973c04631a523a4ccec46a886212
#
_entry.id   19cc973c04631a523a4ccec46a886212
#
_cell.length_a   1.000
_cell.length_b   1.000
_cell.length_c   1.000
_cell.angle_alpha   90.00
_cell.angle_beta   90.00
_cell.angle_gamma   90.00
#
_symmetry.space_group_name_H-M   'P 1'
#
loop_
_entity.id
_entity.type
_entity.pdbx_description
1 polymer ?
#
loop_
_entity_poly.entity_id
_entity_poly.type
_entity_poly.pdbx_seq_one_letter_code
_entity_poly.pdbx_strand_id
1 'polypeptide(L)'
;VAGRTSKINYDNVYSLFGSSAGILVNATPVGTYPDTGLSPVDVKKFKAVKAVFDMTYNPLLTKLMYDAWQYYGDTVMLENGLNMLVYQAVYAEELFDLPDPPEKTNMIYGDILKAEEEIKYIRKDILNITLIGMPGSGKSVIGRRLAELLGKDFADTDEEVLNRTGKTPEELIISGETEKFREVEEEILKGFGKEQNRIISTGGGAVEREANGFYIKQNSFVVYIKRDINRLDLRGRPLSPDTD
;
A
#
# COMPACT_ATOMS: atom_id res chain seq x y z
N VAL A 1 1.71 35.78 -10.05
CA VAL A 1 0.72 35.86 -8.96
C VAL A 1 1.45 35.48 -7.69
N ALA A 2 1.75 36.46 -6.82
CA ALA A 2 2.35 36.17 -5.51
C ALA A 2 1.27 35.50 -4.63
N GLY A 3 1.41 34.19 -4.43
CA GLY A 3 0.54 33.43 -3.56
C GLY A 3 0.71 33.94 -2.11
N ARG A 4 -0.40 34.21 -1.42
CA ARG A 4 -0.36 34.48 0.00
C ARG A 4 -0.09 33.19 0.74
N THR A 5 1.05 33.10 1.42
CA THR A 5 1.34 32.04 2.39
C THR A 5 0.82 32.42 3.76
N SER A 6 0.05 31.54 4.40
CA SER A 6 -0.42 31.69 5.77
C SER A 6 0.09 30.53 6.60
N LYS A 7 0.71 30.81 7.75
CA LYS A 7 1.03 29.77 8.74
C LYS A 7 -0.20 29.56 9.60
N ILE A 8 -0.68 28.33 9.64
CA ILE A 8 -1.84 27.92 10.47
C ILE A 8 -1.46 26.63 11.20
N ASN A 9 -2.09 26.40 12.35
CA ASN A 9 -1.98 25.13 13.04
C ASN A 9 -3.03 24.14 12.51
N TYR A 10 -2.87 22.86 12.85
CA TYR A 10 -3.77 21.80 12.43
C TYR A 10 -5.21 21.98 12.95
N ASP A 11 -5.40 22.68 14.07
CA ASP A 11 -6.73 22.93 14.64
C ASP A 11 -7.61 23.81 13.74
N ASN A 12 -6.98 24.74 13.02
CA ASN A 12 -7.67 25.72 12.18
C ASN A 12 -7.74 25.34 10.70
N VAL A 13 -7.00 24.32 10.25
CA VAL A 13 -6.89 24.00 8.82
C VAL A 13 -8.23 23.68 8.19
N TYR A 14 -9.09 22.96 8.88
CA TYR A 14 -10.41 22.57 8.36
C TYR A 14 -11.39 23.72 8.26
N SER A 15 -11.39 24.62 9.24
CA SER A 15 -12.28 25.80 9.23
C SER A 15 -11.89 26.78 8.14
N LEU A 16 -10.61 26.91 7.84
CA LEU A 16 -10.10 27.86 6.84
C LEU A 16 -10.12 27.30 5.41
N PHE A 17 -9.81 26.01 5.23
CA PHE A 17 -9.60 25.43 3.91
C PHE A 17 -10.44 24.19 3.61
N GLY A 18 -11.24 23.70 4.55
CA GLY A 18 -12.03 22.49 4.37
C GLY A 18 -12.99 22.53 3.17
N SER A 19 -13.48 23.71 2.77
CA SER A 19 -14.36 23.86 1.62
C SER A 19 -13.66 24.29 0.32
N SER A 20 -12.38 24.71 0.37
CA SER A 20 -11.69 25.36 -0.77
C SER A 20 -10.39 24.70 -1.17
N ALA A 21 -9.78 23.85 -0.33
CA ALA A 21 -8.53 23.16 -0.68
C ALA A 21 -8.77 22.20 -1.85
N GLY A 22 -8.15 22.49 -2.99
CA GLY A 22 -8.18 21.63 -4.18
C GLY A 22 -7.02 20.63 -4.23
N ILE A 23 -5.90 20.93 -3.57
CA ILE A 23 -4.71 20.11 -3.52
C ILE A 23 -4.24 20.02 -2.08
N LEU A 24 -3.93 18.80 -1.63
CA LEU A 24 -3.26 18.53 -0.36
C LEU A 24 -1.83 18.06 -0.63
N VAL A 25 -0.86 18.63 0.08
CA VAL A 25 0.55 18.21 0.01
C VAL A 25 1.02 17.88 1.41
N ASN A 26 1.40 16.63 1.65
CA ASN A 26 2.06 16.21 2.89
C ASN A 26 3.58 16.31 2.71
N ALA A 27 4.19 17.27 3.37
CA ALA A 27 5.64 17.42 3.45
C ALA A 27 6.16 17.12 4.88
N THR A 28 5.40 16.32 5.65
CA THR A 28 5.77 15.88 7.00
C THR A 28 6.16 14.39 6.98
N PRO A 29 6.86 13.87 7.99
CA PRO A 29 7.16 12.44 8.09
C PRO A 29 5.96 11.59 8.57
N VAL A 30 4.78 12.17 8.79
CA VAL A 30 3.60 11.44 9.26
C VAL A 30 3.13 10.46 8.19
N GLY A 31 2.99 9.18 8.57
CA GLY A 31 2.63 8.11 7.64
C GLY A 31 3.80 7.39 7.00
N THR A 32 5.05 7.81 7.32
CA THR A 32 6.28 7.11 6.91
C THR A 32 6.52 5.87 7.78
N TYR A 33 7.18 4.86 7.21
CA TYR A 33 7.69 3.72 7.98
C TYR A 33 8.50 4.20 9.22
N PRO A 34 8.32 3.60 10.40
CA PRO A 34 7.49 2.42 10.71
C PRO A 34 6.01 2.73 11.01
N ASP A 35 5.62 4.00 11.13
CA ASP A 35 4.28 4.42 11.57
C ASP A 35 3.32 4.68 10.40
N THR A 36 3.25 3.72 9.48
CA THR A 36 2.53 3.83 8.20
C THR A 36 1.02 4.02 8.33
N GLY A 37 0.43 3.67 9.48
CA GLY A 37 -1.02 3.81 9.73
C GLY A 37 -1.49 5.21 10.11
N LEU A 38 -0.61 6.21 10.11
CA LEU A 38 -0.94 7.58 10.49
C LEU A 38 -1.20 8.47 9.25
N SER A 39 -2.13 9.41 9.40
CA SER A 39 -2.39 10.48 8.42
C SER A 39 -2.25 11.84 9.10
N PRO A 40 -1.61 12.83 8.44
CA PRO A 40 -1.45 14.17 9.03
C PRO A 40 -2.76 14.94 9.16
N VAL A 41 -3.76 14.59 8.35
CA VAL A 41 -5.07 15.25 8.33
C VAL A 41 -6.19 14.24 8.07
N ASP A 42 -7.40 14.57 8.49
CA ASP A 42 -8.62 13.87 8.13
C ASP A 42 -9.13 14.40 6.78
N VAL A 43 -8.94 13.63 5.72
CA VAL A 43 -9.31 14.02 4.35
C VAL A 43 -10.82 14.25 4.18
N LYS A 44 -11.67 13.59 4.98
CA LYS A 44 -13.13 13.72 4.92
C LYS A 44 -13.61 15.13 5.28
N LYS A 45 -12.78 15.92 5.95
CA LYS A 45 -13.06 17.32 6.30
C LYS A 45 -12.77 18.31 5.18
N PHE A 46 -12.22 17.86 4.05
CA PHE A 46 -12.02 18.68 2.86
C PHE A 46 -13.05 18.28 1.79
N LYS A 47 -13.67 19.25 1.13
CA LYS A 47 -14.80 19.00 0.20
C LYS A 47 -14.42 19.09 -1.28
N ALA A 48 -13.27 19.68 -1.59
CA ALA A 48 -12.92 20.08 -2.96
C ALA A 48 -11.59 19.49 -3.45
N VAL A 49 -11.02 18.49 -2.76
CA VAL A 49 -9.71 17.93 -3.08
C VAL A 49 -9.78 17.17 -4.41
N LYS A 50 -8.87 17.51 -5.31
CA LYS A 50 -8.67 16.89 -6.63
C LYS A 50 -7.35 16.15 -6.72
N ALA A 51 -6.37 16.50 -5.88
CA ALA A 51 -5.07 15.85 -5.85
C ALA A 51 -4.50 15.79 -4.43
N VAL A 52 -3.82 14.70 -4.14
CA VAL A 52 -3.03 14.51 -2.92
C VAL A 52 -1.61 14.11 -3.32
N PHE A 53 -0.65 14.90 -2.89
CA PHE A 53 0.77 14.62 -3.00
C PHE A 53 1.33 14.31 -1.63
N ASP A 54 1.99 13.17 -1.48
CA ASP A 54 2.67 12.81 -0.24
C ASP A 54 4.15 12.63 -0.53
N MET A 55 5.01 13.43 0.11
CA MET A 55 6.46 13.33 -0.07
C MET A 55 7.06 12.03 0.49
N THR A 56 6.27 11.28 1.25
CA THR A 56 6.62 9.94 1.69
C THR A 56 6.64 8.98 0.49
N TYR A 57 7.66 8.14 0.40
CA TYR A 57 7.79 7.10 -0.63
C TYR A 57 7.76 5.67 -0.05
N ASN A 58 7.83 5.53 1.25
CA ASN A 58 7.67 4.26 1.96
C ASN A 58 6.70 4.43 3.15
N PRO A 59 5.47 3.91 3.03
CA PRO A 59 4.93 3.04 1.99
C PRO A 59 4.63 3.77 0.67
N LEU A 60 4.44 3.01 -0.42
CA LEU A 60 4.07 3.57 -1.74
C LEU A 60 2.66 4.17 -1.74
N LEU A 61 1.74 3.58 -0.98
CA LEU A 61 0.41 4.13 -0.72
C LEU A 61 0.33 4.49 0.76
N THR A 62 0.47 5.78 1.07
CA THR A 62 0.38 6.27 2.46
C THR A 62 -1.06 6.23 2.97
N LYS A 63 -1.23 6.31 4.30
CA LYS A 63 -2.57 6.35 4.90
C LYS A 63 -3.38 7.56 4.42
N LEU A 64 -2.74 8.73 4.26
CA LEU A 64 -3.35 9.93 3.68
C LEU A 64 -3.89 9.67 2.27
N MET A 65 -3.08 9.08 1.40
CA MET A 65 -3.47 8.76 0.03
C MET A 65 -4.56 7.69 -0.02
N TYR A 66 -4.45 6.66 0.81
CA TYR A 66 -5.48 5.62 0.91
C TYR A 66 -6.83 6.18 1.36
N ASP A 67 -6.85 7.02 2.40
CA ASP A 67 -8.08 7.65 2.89
C ASP A 67 -8.70 8.59 1.85
N ALA A 68 -7.87 9.31 1.10
CA ALA A 68 -8.32 10.15 0.00
C ALA A 68 -8.97 9.32 -1.12
N TRP A 69 -8.34 8.22 -1.51
CA TRP A 69 -8.91 7.30 -2.50
C TRP A 69 -10.24 6.70 -2.02
N GLN A 70 -10.31 6.25 -0.76
CA GLN A 70 -11.54 5.70 -0.19
C GLN A 70 -12.69 6.72 -0.18
N TYR A 71 -12.38 8.00 0.06
CA TYR A 71 -13.40 9.04 0.20
C TYR A 71 -13.80 9.70 -1.14
N TYR A 72 -12.83 9.96 -2.03
CA TYR A 72 -13.08 10.66 -3.31
C TYR A 72 -13.15 9.71 -4.51
N GLY A 73 -12.80 8.42 -4.35
CA GLY A 73 -12.76 7.43 -5.43
C GLY A 73 -11.62 7.70 -6.43
N ASP A 74 -11.79 7.16 -7.64
CA ASP A 74 -10.78 7.22 -8.70
C ASP A 74 -10.65 8.61 -9.35
N THR A 75 -11.42 9.60 -8.90
CA THR A 75 -11.37 10.98 -9.42
C THR A 75 -10.26 11.81 -8.79
N VAL A 76 -9.71 11.38 -7.65
CA VAL A 76 -8.61 12.07 -6.98
C VAL A 76 -7.26 11.58 -7.56
N MET A 77 -6.43 12.54 -7.93
CA MET A 77 -5.05 12.25 -8.33
C MET A 77 -4.21 11.99 -7.08
N LEU A 78 -3.43 10.91 -7.08
CA LEU A 78 -2.57 10.51 -5.96
C LEU A 78 -1.13 10.36 -6.46
N GLU A 79 -0.19 11.00 -5.79
CA GLU A 79 1.24 10.89 -6.11
C GLU A 79 2.07 10.83 -4.83
N ASN A 80 3.02 9.90 -4.78
CA ASN A 80 3.95 9.73 -3.66
C ASN A 80 5.34 10.32 -3.96
N GLY A 81 6.21 10.34 -2.94
CA GLY A 81 7.55 10.92 -3.03
C GLY A 81 8.57 10.12 -3.86
N LEU A 82 8.24 8.90 -4.34
CA LEU A 82 9.22 8.07 -5.05
C LEU A 82 9.72 8.73 -6.33
N ASN A 83 8.82 9.29 -7.13
CA ASN A 83 9.20 9.98 -8.36
C ASN A 83 10.14 11.15 -8.06
N MET A 84 9.83 11.97 -7.05
CA MET A 84 10.67 13.08 -6.62
C MET A 84 12.08 12.59 -6.21
N LEU A 85 12.16 11.50 -5.44
CA LEU A 85 13.42 10.93 -5.00
C LEU A 85 14.29 10.46 -6.17
N VAL A 86 13.69 9.73 -7.13
CA VAL A 86 14.42 9.20 -8.28
C VAL A 86 14.86 10.31 -9.23
N TYR A 87 13.98 11.27 -9.53
CA TYR A 87 14.37 12.45 -10.35
C TYR A 87 15.52 13.22 -9.70
N GLN A 88 15.46 13.44 -8.39
CA GLN A 88 16.54 14.11 -7.67
C GLN A 88 17.87 13.35 -7.79
N ALA A 89 17.85 12.00 -7.70
CA ALA A 89 19.05 11.18 -7.81
C ALA A 89 19.64 11.24 -9.25
N VAL A 90 18.80 11.10 -10.26
CA VAL A 90 19.22 11.16 -11.67
C VAL A 90 19.83 12.53 -11.99
N TYR A 91 19.18 13.63 -11.58
CA TYR A 91 19.74 14.97 -11.78
C TYR A 91 21.04 15.21 -10.99
N ALA A 92 21.17 14.62 -9.80
CA ALA A 92 22.40 14.74 -9.04
C ALA A 92 23.57 14.00 -9.71
N GLU A 93 23.33 12.79 -10.22
CA GLU A 93 24.33 12.01 -10.97
C GLU A 93 24.86 12.81 -12.16
N GLU A 94 23.99 13.41 -12.94
CA GLU A 94 24.38 14.22 -14.10
C GLU A 94 25.17 15.48 -13.71
N LEU A 95 24.80 16.16 -12.62
CA LEU A 95 25.55 17.32 -12.12
C LEU A 95 26.98 16.96 -11.71
N PHE A 96 27.21 15.73 -11.22
CA PHE A 96 28.56 15.28 -10.86
C PHE A 96 29.41 14.88 -12.08
N ASP A 97 28.78 14.50 -13.20
CA ASP A 97 29.46 14.06 -14.41
C ASP A 97 29.74 15.21 -15.39
N LEU A 98 29.24 16.43 -15.11
CA LEU A 98 29.43 17.59 -15.99
C LEU A 98 30.81 18.22 -15.85
N PRO A 99 31.40 18.70 -16.98
CA PRO A 99 32.55 19.59 -16.91
C PRO A 99 32.16 20.93 -16.30
N ASP A 100 33.07 21.54 -15.58
CA ASP A 100 32.88 22.86 -14.95
C ASP A 100 33.35 23.98 -15.90
N PRO A 101 32.52 24.97 -16.28
CA PRO A 101 31.10 25.15 -15.95
C PRO A 101 30.16 24.29 -16.83
N PRO A 102 29.02 23.88 -16.27
CA PRO A 102 28.08 23.08 -17.03
C PRO A 102 27.47 23.86 -18.20
N GLU A 103 27.55 23.31 -19.40
CA GLU A 103 26.84 23.86 -20.56
C GLU A 103 25.34 23.63 -20.39
N LYS A 104 24.56 24.71 -20.32
CA LYS A 104 23.10 24.67 -20.20
C LYS A 104 22.47 24.14 -21.49
N THR A 105 22.41 22.85 -21.74
CA THR A 105 21.68 22.41 -22.94
C THR A 105 21.16 20.97 -22.82
N ASN A 106 19.89 20.82 -23.16
CA ASN A 106 19.18 19.57 -23.58
C ASN A 106 19.18 18.39 -22.59
N MET A 107 19.63 18.57 -21.36
CA MET A 107 19.69 17.52 -20.35
C MET A 107 18.30 17.00 -19.93
N ILE A 108 17.31 17.87 -19.91
CA ILE A 108 16.01 17.62 -19.23
C ILE A 108 15.23 16.43 -19.81
N TYR A 109 15.30 16.16 -21.12
CA TYR A 109 14.42 15.15 -21.72
C TYR A 109 14.98 13.72 -21.63
N GLY A 110 16.27 13.54 -21.80
CA GLY A 110 16.95 12.25 -21.61
C GLY A 110 16.86 11.76 -20.19
N ASP A 111 17.00 12.68 -19.24
CA ASP A 111 16.98 12.46 -17.81
C ASP A 111 15.61 12.03 -17.30
N ILE A 112 14.54 12.63 -17.84
CA ILE A 112 13.16 12.24 -17.52
C ILE A 112 12.91 10.80 -17.94
N LEU A 113 13.31 10.40 -19.15
CA LEU A 113 13.12 9.03 -19.64
C LEU A 113 13.91 8.01 -18.79
N LYS A 114 15.16 8.33 -18.44
CA LYS A 114 15.98 7.49 -17.55
C LYS A 114 15.33 7.35 -16.18
N ALA A 115 14.88 8.46 -15.59
CA ALA A 115 14.20 8.44 -14.30
C ALA A 115 12.92 7.62 -14.34
N GLU A 116 12.12 7.71 -15.41
CA GLU A 116 10.90 6.91 -15.58
C GLU A 116 11.19 5.40 -15.69
N GLU A 117 12.27 5.01 -16.35
CA GLU A 117 12.71 3.60 -16.40
C GLU A 117 13.15 3.12 -15.03
N GLU A 118 13.97 3.88 -14.31
CA GLU A 118 14.41 3.56 -12.96
C GLU A 118 13.22 3.44 -11.98
N ILE A 119 12.24 4.33 -12.05
CA ILE A 119 11.02 4.26 -11.24
C ILE A 119 10.25 2.95 -11.49
N LYS A 120 10.12 2.54 -12.75
CA LYS A 120 9.45 1.26 -13.10
C LYS A 120 10.22 0.07 -12.53
N TYR A 121 11.55 0.12 -12.60
CA TYR A 121 12.42 -0.93 -12.09
C TYR A 121 12.31 -1.04 -10.56
N ILE A 122 12.47 0.08 -9.87
CA ILE A 122 12.36 0.15 -8.41
C ILE A 122 10.97 -0.33 -7.95
N ARG A 123 9.89 0.15 -8.58
CA ARG A 123 8.53 -0.30 -8.25
C ARG A 123 8.34 -1.80 -8.41
N LYS A 124 8.90 -2.41 -9.45
CA LYS A 124 8.83 -3.85 -9.68
C LYS A 124 9.53 -4.64 -8.57
N ASP A 125 10.67 -4.16 -8.12
CA ASP A 125 11.48 -4.85 -7.12
C ASP A 125 10.89 -4.71 -5.73
N ILE A 126 10.43 -3.52 -5.35
CA ILE A 126 9.92 -3.25 -4.00
C ILE A 126 8.47 -3.69 -3.79
N LEU A 127 7.63 -3.76 -4.84
CA LEU A 127 6.23 -4.12 -4.71
C LEU A 127 6.06 -5.56 -4.26
N ASN A 128 5.22 -5.75 -3.26
CA ASN A 128 4.63 -7.03 -2.94
C ASN A 128 3.55 -7.40 -3.97
N ILE A 129 3.23 -8.68 -4.06
CA ILE A 129 2.02 -9.15 -4.72
C ILE A 129 1.15 -9.83 -3.67
N THR A 130 0.01 -9.25 -3.35
CA THR A 130 -0.90 -9.81 -2.36
C THR A 130 -2.06 -10.52 -3.04
N LEU A 131 -2.18 -11.81 -2.76
CA LEU A 131 -3.24 -12.67 -3.29
C LEU A 131 -4.43 -12.69 -2.33
N ILE A 132 -5.58 -12.22 -2.79
CA ILE A 132 -6.85 -12.27 -2.08
C ILE A 132 -7.85 -13.18 -2.82
N GLY A 133 -8.87 -13.64 -2.14
CA GLY A 133 -9.91 -14.49 -2.74
C GLY A 133 -10.51 -15.47 -1.75
N MET A 134 -11.55 -16.16 -2.17
CA MET A 134 -12.29 -17.11 -1.34
C MET A 134 -11.38 -18.18 -0.72
N PRO A 135 -11.77 -18.73 0.46
CA PRO A 135 -11.13 -19.93 0.99
C PRO A 135 -11.13 -21.05 -0.06
N GLY A 136 -10.02 -21.82 -0.14
CA GLY A 136 -9.90 -22.91 -1.13
C GLY A 136 -9.69 -22.50 -2.58
N SER A 137 -9.52 -21.20 -2.89
CA SER A 137 -9.29 -20.75 -4.28
C SER A 137 -7.90 -21.08 -4.82
N GLY A 138 -6.96 -21.53 -3.98
CA GLY A 138 -5.60 -21.92 -4.37
C GLY A 138 -4.55 -20.81 -4.22
N LYS A 139 -4.81 -19.77 -3.44
CA LYS A 139 -3.89 -18.63 -3.22
C LYS A 139 -2.48 -19.09 -2.82
N SER A 140 -2.37 -19.95 -1.80
CA SER A 140 -1.07 -20.39 -1.29
C SER A 140 -0.28 -21.22 -2.34
N VAL A 141 -0.96 -22.07 -3.11
CA VAL A 141 -0.33 -22.86 -4.18
C VAL A 141 0.18 -21.95 -5.30
N ILE A 142 -0.66 -21.04 -5.77
CA ILE A 142 -0.30 -20.06 -6.80
C ILE A 142 0.80 -19.15 -6.28
N GLY A 143 0.67 -18.68 -5.03
CA GLY A 143 1.63 -17.77 -4.41
C GLY A 143 3.04 -18.35 -4.30
N ARG A 144 3.18 -19.60 -3.84
CA ARG A 144 4.49 -20.28 -3.77
C ARG A 144 5.12 -20.39 -5.17
N ARG A 145 4.32 -20.82 -6.16
CA ARG A 145 4.82 -20.94 -7.53
C ARG A 145 5.22 -19.59 -8.13
N LEU A 146 4.44 -18.53 -7.85
CA LEU A 146 4.74 -17.18 -8.30
C LEU A 146 6.02 -16.63 -7.65
N ALA A 147 6.21 -16.89 -6.35
CA ALA A 147 7.42 -16.52 -5.62
C ALA A 147 8.69 -17.15 -6.23
N GLU A 148 8.65 -18.46 -6.52
CA GLU A 148 9.75 -19.14 -7.21
C GLU A 148 10.05 -18.52 -8.58
N LEU A 149 9.01 -18.21 -9.38
CA LEU A 149 9.17 -17.66 -10.73
C LEU A 149 9.73 -16.24 -10.74
N LEU A 150 9.38 -15.43 -9.72
CA LEU A 150 9.79 -14.04 -9.64
C LEU A 150 11.01 -13.78 -8.74
N GLY A 151 11.51 -14.83 -8.07
CA GLY A 151 12.61 -14.68 -7.11
C GLY A 151 12.24 -13.84 -5.89
N LYS A 152 10.95 -13.88 -5.47
CA LYS A 152 10.43 -13.15 -4.32
C LYS A 152 10.21 -14.09 -3.13
N ASP A 153 10.26 -13.54 -1.91
CA ASP A 153 9.91 -14.29 -0.71
C ASP A 153 8.40 -14.60 -0.69
N PHE A 154 8.04 -15.76 -0.14
CA PHE A 154 6.65 -16.16 0.07
C PHE A 154 6.25 -16.00 1.52
N ALA A 155 5.05 -15.46 1.78
CA ALA A 155 4.44 -15.39 3.09
C ALA A 155 2.96 -15.78 3.00
N ASP A 156 2.47 -16.54 4.00
CA ASP A 156 1.08 -16.94 4.12
C ASP A 156 0.55 -16.52 5.50
N THR A 157 -0.58 -15.78 5.52
CA THR A 157 -1.12 -15.28 6.79
C THR A 157 -1.61 -16.41 7.69
N ASP A 158 -2.16 -17.49 7.13
CA ASP A 158 -2.66 -18.62 7.91
C ASP A 158 -1.51 -19.40 8.57
N GLU A 159 -0.38 -19.56 7.86
CA GLU A 159 0.85 -20.15 8.42
C GLU A 159 1.43 -19.26 9.53
N GLU A 160 1.41 -17.96 9.35
CA GLU A 160 1.93 -17.04 10.37
C GLU A 160 1.02 -16.97 11.61
N VAL A 161 -0.30 -17.11 11.45
CA VAL A 161 -1.22 -17.29 12.59
C VAL A 161 -0.83 -18.52 13.40
N LEU A 162 -0.59 -19.65 12.75
CA LEU A 162 -0.14 -20.89 13.40
C LEU A 162 1.19 -20.67 14.14
N ASN A 163 2.16 -20.01 13.51
CA ASN A 163 3.46 -19.73 14.12
C ASN A 163 3.35 -18.88 15.40
N ARG A 164 2.48 -17.87 15.39
CA ARG A 164 2.31 -16.95 16.54
C ARG A 164 1.47 -17.51 17.67
N THR A 165 0.44 -18.28 17.34
CA THR A 165 -0.55 -18.72 18.32
C THR A 165 -0.41 -20.18 18.73
N GLY A 166 0.32 -20.99 17.96
CA GLY A 166 0.38 -22.44 18.12
C GLY A 166 -0.91 -23.16 17.68
N LYS A 167 -1.89 -22.44 17.12
CA LYS A 167 -3.17 -22.96 16.63
C LYS A 167 -3.40 -22.50 15.20
N THR A 168 -4.06 -23.34 14.41
CA THR A 168 -4.51 -22.96 13.07
C THR A 168 -5.68 -21.96 13.16
N PRO A 169 -5.95 -21.16 12.09
CA PRO A 169 -7.16 -20.36 12.00
C PRO A 169 -8.43 -21.13 12.28
N GLU A 170 -8.54 -22.37 11.78
CA GLU A 170 -9.67 -23.27 12.01
C GLU A 170 -9.85 -23.59 13.49
N GLU A 171 -8.76 -24.00 14.18
CA GLU A 171 -8.80 -24.33 15.62
C GLU A 171 -9.20 -23.12 16.47
N LEU A 172 -8.72 -21.91 16.14
CA LEU A 172 -9.10 -20.67 16.83
C LEU A 172 -10.59 -20.35 16.65
N ILE A 173 -11.14 -20.55 15.46
CA ILE A 173 -12.55 -20.31 15.16
C ILE A 173 -13.43 -21.34 15.88
N ILE A 174 -13.12 -22.63 15.79
CA ILE A 174 -13.88 -23.71 16.44
C ILE A 174 -13.84 -23.57 17.96
N SER A 175 -12.73 -23.13 18.55
CA SER A 175 -12.63 -22.90 19.98
C SER A 175 -13.33 -21.61 20.47
N GLY A 176 -14.00 -20.87 19.58
CA GLY A 176 -14.69 -19.61 19.90
C GLY A 176 -13.77 -18.39 20.03
N GLU A 177 -12.49 -18.53 19.66
CA GLU A 177 -11.48 -17.45 19.73
C GLU A 177 -11.42 -16.62 18.40
N THR A 178 -12.56 -16.48 17.71
CA THR A 178 -12.61 -15.81 16.39
C THR A 178 -12.08 -14.37 16.42
N GLU A 179 -12.43 -13.60 17.44
CA GLU A 179 -11.95 -12.21 17.54
C GLU A 179 -10.43 -12.14 17.73
N LYS A 180 -9.88 -12.99 18.59
CA LYS A 180 -8.43 -13.13 18.77
C LYS A 180 -7.73 -13.51 17.45
N PHE A 181 -8.31 -14.43 16.69
CA PHE A 181 -7.80 -14.78 15.35
C PHE A 181 -7.76 -13.54 14.45
N ARG A 182 -8.84 -12.76 14.41
CA ARG A 182 -8.92 -11.55 13.57
C ARG A 182 -7.94 -10.45 14.00
N GLU A 183 -7.69 -10.30 15.30
CA GLU A 183 -6.66 -9.37 15.81
C GLU A 183 -5.26 -9.80 15.35
N VAL A 184 -4.94 -11.09 15.49
CA VAL A 184 -3.64 -11.63 15.08
C VAL A 184 -3.48 -11.52 13.54
N GLU A 185 -4.53 -11.83 12.77
CA GLU A 185 -4.53 -11.66 11.30
C GLU A 185 -4.25 -10.21 10.89
N GLU A 186 -4.87 -9.23 11.56
CA GLU A 186 -4.64 -7.80 11.32
C GLU A 186 -3.19 -7.40 11.63
N GLU A 187 -2.64 -7.85 12.76
CA GLU A 187 -1.24 -7.58 13.12
C GLU A 187 -0.24 -8.17 12.11
N ILE A 188 -0.52 -9.38 11.61
CA ILE A 188 0.28 -10.04 10.57
C ILE A 188 0.24 -9.21 9.28
N LEU A 189 -0.94 -8.83 8.82
CA LEU A 189 -1.11 -8.02 7.61
C LEU A 189 -0.44 -6.66 7.75
N LYS A 190 -0.53 -6.04 8.94
CA LYS A 190 0.19 -4.80 9.25
C LYS A 190 1.71 -4.98 9.18
N GLY A 191 2.23 -6.11 9.62
CA GLY A 191 3.63 -6.48 9.50
C GLY A 191 4.04 -6.68 8.03
N PHE A 192 3.37 -7.58 7.35
CA PHE A 192 3.66 -7.91 5.94
C PHE A 192 3.52 -6.72 4.99
N GLY A 193 2.51 -5.87 5.21
CA GLY A 193 2.32 -4.67 4.41
C GLY A 193 3.46 -3.65 4.53
N LYS A 194 4.24 -3.67 5.61
CA LYS A 194 5.43 -2.83 5.79
C LYS A 194 6.67 -3.37 5.09
N GLU A 195 6.68 -4.67 4.78
CA GLU A 195 7.78 -5.33 4.10
C GLU A 195 7.65 -5.16 2.58
N GLN A 196 8.69 -5.50 1.87
CA GLN A 196 8.80 -5.33 0.43
C GLN A 196 9.26 -6.62 -0.24
N ASN A 197 9.06 -6.72 -1.55
CA ASN A 197 9.56 -7.81 -2.39
C ASN A 197 8.99 -9.20 -2.05
N ARG A 198 7.72 -9.31 -1.62
CA ARG A 198 7.08 -10.56 -1.22
C ARG A 198 5.85 -10.91 -2.04
N ILE A 199 5.57 -12.21 -2.11
CA ILE A 199 4.27 -12.75 -2.48
C ILE A 199 3.53 -13.09 -1.19
N ILE A 200 2.39 -12.43 -0.96
CA ILE A 200 1.61 -12.60 0.26
C ILE A 200 0.30 -13.32 -0.08
N SER A 201 0.08 -14.50 0.50
CA SER A 201 -1.21 -15.20 0.45
C SER A 201 -2.01 -14.86 1.69
N THR A 202 -3.24 -14.34 1.52
CA THR A 202 -4.09 -13.97 2.66
C THR A 202 -5.09 -15.06 3.01
N GLY A 203 -5.53 -15.10 4.26
CA GLY A 203 -6.73 -15.83 4.66
C GLY A 203 -7.95 -15.40 3.84
N GLY A 204 -8.94 -16.29 3.69
CA GLY A 204 -10.11 -16.01 2.85
C GLY A 204 -10.96 -14.84 3.33
N GLY A 205 -11.02 -14.61 4.65
CA GLY A 205 -11.76 -13.51 5.28
C GLY A 205 -10.93 -12.26 5.59
N ALA A 206 -9.67 -12.20 5.17
CA ALA A 206 -8.78 -11.08 5.47
C ALA A 206 -9.31 -9.71 5.01
N VAL A 207 -10.13 -9.68 3.96
CA VAL A 207 -10.73 -8.46 3.40
C VAL A 207 -12.00 -8.00 4.12
N GLU A 208 -12.52 -8.77 5.10
CA GLU A 208 -13.75 -8.43 5.83
C GLU A 208 -13.56 -7.26 6.79
N ARG A 209 -12.35 -7.08 7.34
CA ARG A 209 -12.01 -5.92 8.16
C ARG A 209 -11.52 -4.77 7.29
N GLU A 210 -12.14 -3.60 7.43
CA GLU A 210 -11.79 -2.39 6.68
C GLU A 210 -10.32 -1.98 6.91
N ALA A 211 -9.82 -2.13 8.14
CA ALA A 211 -8.43 -1.83 8.50
C ALA A 211 -7.41 -2.62 7.68
N ASN A 212 -7.71 -3.89 7.37
CA ASN A 212 -6.85 -4.75 6.57
C ASN A 212 -6.70 -4.24 5.13
N GLY A 213 -7.72 -3.57 4.60
CA GLY A 213 -7.70 -3.02 3.24
C GLY A 213 -6.53 -2.07 2.98
N PHE A 214 -6.16 -1.26 3.98
CA PHE A 214 -4.98 -0.40 3.90
C PHE A 214 -3.68 -1.23 3.90
N TYR A 215 -3.51 -2.14 4.86
CA TYR A 215 -2.28 -2.93 4.98
C TYR A 215 -2.02 -3.85 3.79
N ILE A 216 -3.09 -4.39 3.19
CA ILE A 216 -3.02 -5.20 1.97
C ILE A 216 -2.53 -4.38 0.78
N LYS A 217 -2.84 -3.07 0.72
CA LYS A 217 -2.58 -2.23 -0.46
C LYS A 217 -1.34 -1.34 -0.34
N GLN A 218 -0.87 -1.03 0.89
CA GLN A 218 0.12 0.04 1.10
C GLN A 218 1.43 -0.12 0.29
N ASN A 219 1.90 -1.35 0.05
CA ASN A 219 3.09 -1.66 -0.74
C ASN A 219 2.85 -2.84 -1.70
N SER A 220 1.61 -3.08 -2.14
CA SER A 220 1.27 -4.30 -2.87
C SER A 220 0.46 -4.05 -4.13
N PHE A 221 0.76 -4.83 -5.15
CA PHE A 221 -0.16 -5.11 -6.24
C PHE A 221 -1.11 -6.23 -5.80
N VAL A 222 -2.39 -5.91 -5.66
CA VAL A 222 -3.39 -6.85 -5.15
C VAL A 222 -4.02 -7.63 -6.29
N VAL A 223 -3.97 -8.96 -6.20
CA VAL A 223 -4.53 -9.89 -7.19
C VAL A 223 -5.66 -10.69 -6.57
N TYR A 224 -6.85 -10.59 -7.15
CA TYR A 224 -8.00 -11.41 -6.75
C TYR A 224 -8.00 -12.75 -7.49
N ILE A 225 -7.84 -13.84 -6.74
CA ILE A 225 -7.93 -15.22 -7.28
C ILE A 225 -9.40 -15.65 -7.28
N LYS A 226 -10.00 -15.60 -8.47
CA LYS A 226 -11.37 -16.07 -8.69
C LYS A 226 -11.37 -17.56 -9.04
N ARG A 227 -12.17 -18.35 -8.34
CA ARG A 227 -12.44 -19.76 -8.64
C ARG A 227 -13.93 -20.02 -8.55
N ASP A 228 -14.43 -20.94 -9.39
CA ASP A 228 -15.82 -21.40 -9.34
C ASP A 228 -16.11 -21.99 -7.95
N ILE A 229 -17.24 -21.60 -7.36
CA ILE A 229 -17.63 -22.00 -6.01
C ILE A 229 -17.72 -23.53 -5.88
N ASN A 230 -18.18 -24.22 -6.93
CA ASN A 230 -18.26 -25.67 -6.98
C ASN A 230 -16.91 -26.40 -7.05
N ARG A 231 -15.82 -25.64 -7.23
CA ARG A 231 -14.44 -26.15 -7.29
C ARG A 231 -13.58 -25.70 -6.13
N LEU A 232 -14.16 -25.02 -5.13
CA LEU A 232 -13.45 -24.62 -3.93
C LEU A 232 -13.18 -25.84 -3.05
N ASP A 233 -11.99 -25.93 -2.50
CA ASP A 233 -11.68 -26.88 -1.43
C ASP A 233 -12.00 -26.23 -0.08
N LEU A 234 -13.17 -26.54 0.45
CA LEU A 234 -13.68 -25.96 1.70
C LEU A 234 -13.39 -26.82 2.94
N ARG A 235 -12.71 -27.95 2.80
CA ARG A 235 -12.35 -28.81 3.94
C ARG A 235 -11.50 -28.04 4.94
N GLY A 236 -11.87 -28.13 6.22
CA GLY A 236 -11.19 -27.42 7.31
C GLY A 236 -11.42 -25.89 7.33
N ARG A 237 -12.62 -25.42 6.90
CA ARG A 237 -12.90 -23.98 6.77
C ARG A 237 -14.25 -23.60 7.38
N PRO A 238 -14.34 -23.48 8.72
CA PRO A 238 -15.59 -23.37 9.45
C PRO A 238 -16.42 -22.10 9.18
N LEU A 239 -15.81 -21.06 8.63
CA LEU A 239 -16.52 -19.80 8.26
C LEU A 239 -16.89 -19.72 6.78
N SER A 240 -16.65 -20.76 5.99
CA SER A 240 -17.15 -20.79 4.61
C SER A 240 -18.64 -21.07 4.59
N PRO A 241 -19.43 -20.43 3.68
CA PRO A 241 -20.85 -20.77 3.55
C PRO A 241 -20.99 -22.24 3.22
N ASP A 242 -21.90 -22.92 3.94
CA ASP A 242 -22.27 -24.29 3.62
C ASP A 242 -22.80 -24.33 2.19
N THR A 243 -22.18 -25.14 1.35
CA THR A 243 -22.67 -25.46 0.01
C THR A 243 -23.60 -26.62 0.16
N ASP A 244 -24.84 -26.36 0.63
CA ASP A 244 -25.98 -27.28 0.43
C ASP A 244 -26.53 -27.23 -1.00
#